data_212b7ad8def98c582c92ba578e1a309a
#
_entry.id   212b7ad8def98c582c92ba578e1a309a
#
_cell.length_a   1.000
_cell.length_b   1.000
_cell.length_c   1.000
_cell.angle_alpha   90.00
_cell.angle_beta   90.00
_cell.angle_gamma   90.00
#
_symmetry.space_group_name_H-M   'P 1'
#
loop_
_entity.id
_entity.type
_entity.pdbx_description
1 polymer ?
#
loop_
_entity_poly.entity_id
_entity_poly.type
_entity_poly.pdbx_seq_one_letter_code
_entity_poly.pdbx_strand_id
1 'polypeptide(L)'
;MEKQVKILQDYGYSEHEYNGETIAKRGFLLDDGIDFFYAEMPSNLAKREKETAYDTGCEHTVQGAWTAQKRQAQDGREYYVNNFYISKLK
;
A
#
# COMPACT_ATOMS: atom_id res chain seq x y z
N MET A 1 1.81 -8.46 -10.58
CA MET A 1 0.36 -8.46 -10.86
C MET A 1 -0.08 -7.06 -11.21
N GLU A 2 -0.93 -6.93 -12.20
CA GLU A 2 -1.47 -5.64 -12.63
C GLU A 2 -2.98 -5.66 -12.57
N LYS A 3 -3.58 -4.59 -12.07
CA LYS A 3 -5.03 -4.46 -11.95
C LYS A 3 -5.48 -3.05 -12.29
N GLN A 4 -6.72 -2.95 -12.78
CA GLN A 4 -7.43 -1.68 -12.84
C GLN A 4 -8.17 -1.49 -11.54
N VAL A 5 -7.98 -0.33 -10.91
CA VAL A 5 -8.57 -0.04 -9.60
C VAL A 5 -9.08 1.39 -9.55
N LYS A 6 -10.01 1.64 -8.64
CA LYS A 6 -10.37 2.99 -8.22
C LYS A 6 -9.74 3.26 -6.87
N ILE A 7 -9.27 4.47 -6.66
CA ILE A 7 -8.75 4.88 -5.36
C ILE A 7 -9.93 5.41 -4.55
N LEU A 8 -10.28 4.68 -3.49
CA LEU A 8 -11.35 5.10 -2.58
C LEU A 8 -10.83 6.11 -1.57
N GLN A 9 -9.58 5.94 -1.13
CA GLN A 9 -8.96 6.85 -0.18
C GLN A 9 -7.45 6.82 -0.34
N ASP A 10 -6.84 8.00 -0.30
CA ASP A 10 -5.39 8.19 -0.25
C ASP A 10 -5.07 8.65 1.16
N TYR A 11 -4.38 7.82 1.92
CA TYR A 11 -4.04 8.13 3.32
C TYR A 11 -2.87 9.09 3.45
N GLY A 12 -2.23 9.42 2.33
CA GLY A 12 -1.15 10.39 2.30
C GLY A 12 0.22 9.79 2.58
N TYR A 13 1.20 10.64 2.38
CA TYR A 13 2.61 10.31 2.60
C TYR A 13 2.96 10.48 4.08
N SER A 14 3.73 9.58 4.62
CA SER A 14 4.26 9.71 5.97
C SER A 14 5.68 9.16 6.05
N GLU A 15 6.45 9.66 6.99
CA GLU A 15 7.83 9.24 7.25
C GLU A 15 8.02 8.94 8.72
N HIS A 16 8.92 8.02 8.99
CA HIS A 16 9.43 7.82 10.34
C HIS A 16 10.90 7.43 10.26
N GLU A 17 11.62 7.61 11.35
CA GLU A 17 13.02 7.20 11.41
C GLU A 17 13.15 5.86 12.11
N TYR A 18 14.00 5.01 11.55
CA TYR A 18 14.31 3.71 12.11
C TYR A 18 15.78 3.42 11.87
N ASN A 19 16.54 3.21 12.95
CA ASN A 19 17.99 2.93 12.89
C ASN A 19 18.77 3.98 12.07
N GLY A 20 18.39 5.26 12.20
CA GLY A 20 19.07 6.34 11.49
C GLY A 20 18.65 6.51 10.04
N GLU A 21 17.69 5.71 9.56
CA GLU A 21 17.17 5.85 8.20
C GLU A 21 15.77 6.42 8.23
N THR A 22 15.46 7.25 7.24
CA THR A 22 14.10 7.74 7.03
C THR A 22 13.34 6.74 6.19
N ILE A 23 12.31 6.15 6.79
CA ILE A 23 11.43 5.19 6.13
C ILE A 23 10.11 5.88 5.83
N ALA A 24 9.68 5.77 4.59
CA ALA A 24 8.46 6.42 4.12
C ALA A 24 7.41 5.39 3.73
N LYS A 25 6.15 5.81 3.76
CA LYS A 25 5.07 5.01 3.20
C LYS A 25 3.95 5.92 2.74
N ARG A 26 3.16 5.41 1.82
CA ARG A 26 1.91 6.04 1.39
C ARG A 26 0.89 4.94 1.16
N GLY A 27 -0.20 4.98 1.90
CA GLY A 27 -1.23 3.95 1.86
C GLY A 27 -2.45 4.39 1.08
N PHE A 28 -3.14 3.42 0.51
CA PHE A 28 -4.36 3.64 -0.28
C PHE A 28 -5.38 2.58 0.03
N LEU A 29 -6.65 2.96 -0.04
CA LEU A 29 -7.73 2.00 -0.12
C LEU A 29 -8.14 1.91 -1.58
N LEU A 30 -8.00 0.72 -2.17
CA LEU A 30 -8.26 0.47 -3.59
C LEU A 30 -9.45 -0.46 -3.77
N ASP A 31 -10.20 -0.22 -4.85
CA ASP A 31 -11.37 -1.02 -5.23
C ASP A 31 -11.10 -1.59 -6.63
N ASP A 32 -11.05 -2.92 -6.76
CA ASP A 32 -10.83 -3.58 -8.05
C ASP A 32 -12.12 -3.98 -8.77
N GLY A 33 -13.27 -3.54 -8.26
CA GLY A 33 -14.58 -3.87 -8.81
C GLY A 33 -15.22 -5.11 -8.19
N ILE A 34 -14.46 -5.89 -7.45
CA ILE A 34 -14.93 -7.09 -6.74
C ILE A 34 -14.80 -6.88 -5.24
N ASP A 35 -13.60 -6.50 -4.81
CA ASP A 35 -13.27 -6.25 -3.41
C ASP A 35 -12.53 -4.94 -3.28
N PHE A 36 -12.46 -4.43 -2.08
CA PHE A 36 -11.56 -3.34 -1.77
C PHE A 36 -10.51 -3.81 -0.77
N PHE A 37 -9.32 -3.24 -0.88
CA PHE A 37 -8.18 -3.68 -0.10
C PHE A 37 -7.21 -2.53 0.14
N TYR A 38 -6.45 -2.63 1.22
CA TYR A 38 -5.41 -1.67 1.54
C TYR A 38 -4.15 -2.02 0.75
N ALA A 39 -3.54 -1.01 0.14
CA ALA A 39 -2.30 -1.14 -0.59
C ALA A 39 -1.32 -0.08 -0.14
N GLU A 40 -0.04 -0.39 -0.17
CA GLU A 40 0.99 0.49 0.37
C GLU A 40 2.14 0.64 -0.61
N MET A 41 2.60 1.87 -0.78
CA MET A 41 3.85 2.13 -1.48
C MET A 41 5.01 1.90 -0.52
N PRO A 42 6.00 1.05 -0.90
CA PRO A 42 7.22 0.92 -0.10
C PRO A 42 8.01 2.22 -0.10
N SER A 43 8.98 2.31 0.79
CA SER A 43 9.70 3.54 1.11
C SER A 43 10.23 4.29 -0.12
N ASN A 44 10.94 3.61 -1.01
CA ASN A 44 11.54 4.27 -2.17
C ASN A 44 10.50 4.81 -3.14
N LEU A 45 9.44 4.05 -3.38
CA LEU A 45 8.35 4.50 -4.25
C LEU A 45 7.58 5.64 -3.60
N ALA A 46 7.30 5.54 -2.31
CA ALA A 46 6.59 6.60 -1.58
C ALA A 46 7.36 7.92 -1.63
N LYS A 47 8.67 7.88 -1.46
CA LYS A 47 9.52 9.08 -1.56
C LYS A 47 9.49 9.68 -2.96
N ARG A 48 9.56 8.83 -3.98
CA ARG A 48 9.54 9.27 -5.37
C ARG A 48 8.21 9.90 -5.76
N GLU A 49 7.10 9.33 -5.27
CA GLU A 49 5.76 9.78 -5.59
C GLU A 49 5.16 10.72 -4.52
N LYS A 50 5.99 11.27 -3.67
CA LYS A 50 5.58 12.09 -2.53
C LYS A 50 4.64 13.22 -2.91
N GLU A 51 4.93 13.90 -4.02
CA GLU A 51 4.16 15.07 -4.49
C GLU A 51 3.11 14.72 -5.55
N THR A 52 3.00 13.45 -5.93
CA THR A 52 2.06 13.05 -6.96
C THR A 52 0.65 13.01 -6.39
N ALA A 53 -0.28 13.69 -7.04
CA ALA A 53 -1.70 13.65 -6.70
C ALA A 53 -2.39 12.58 -7.53
N TYR A 54 -3.18 11.74 -6.86
CA TYR A 54 -3.98 10.71 -7.53
C TYR A 54 -5.45 11.01 -7.34
N ASP A 55 -6.19 11.09 -8.44
CA ASP A 55 -7.62 11.39 -8.39
C ASP A 55 -8.39 10.20 -7.81
N THR A 56 -9.36 10.49 -6.96
CA THR A 56 -10.29 9.47 -6.45
C THR A 56 -11.46 9.34 -7.42
N GLY A 57 -12.05 8.13 -7.48
CA GLY A 57 -13.20 7.89 -8.34
C GLY A 57 -12.90 7.62 -9.81
N CYS A 58 -11.66 7.80 -10.22
CA CYS A 58 -11.20 7.47 -11.57
C CYS A 58 -10.49 6.14 -11.55
N GLU A 59 -10.40 5.48 -12.72
CA GLU A 59 -9.64 4.25 -12.83
C GLU A 59 -8.15 4.54 -12.92
N HIS A 60 -7.39 3.72 -12.22
CA HIS A 60 -5.93 3.74 -12.22
C HIS A 60 -5.43 2.33 -12.49
N THR A 61 -4.22 2.24 -13.01
CA THR A 61 -3.54 0.96 -13.15
C THR A 61 -2.55 0.81 -12.00
N VAL A 62 -2.67 -0.28 -11.25
CA VAL A 62 -1.75 -0.60 -10.17
C VAL A 62 -0.99 -1.87 -10.49
N GLN A 63 0.32 -1.84 -10.28
CA GLN A 63 1.17 -3.03 -10.32
C GLN A 63 1.73 -3.26 -8.92
N GLY A 64 1.78 -4.51 -8.53
CA GLY A 64 2.31 -4.85 -7.22
C GLY A 64 2.20 -6.32 -6.94
N ALA A 65 2.42 -6.67 -5.68
CA ALA A 65 2.39 -8.06 -5.24
C ALA A 65 1.80 -8.18 -3.85
N TRP A 66 1.10 -9.28 -3.64
CA TRP A 66 0.65 -9.67 -2.32
C TRP A 66 1.79 -10.36 -1.57
N THR A 67 1.93 -10.03 -0.31
CA THR A 67 2.82 -10.75 0.59
C THR A 67 2.02 -11.20 1.80
N ALA A 68 2.48 -12.27 2.42
CA ALA A 68 1.89 -12.77 3.67
C ALA A 68 2.97 -12.73 4.74
N GLN A 69 2.62 -12.16 5.89
CA GLN A 69 3.49 -12.14 7.06
C GLN A 69 2.87 -12.95 8.16
N LYS A 70 3.66 -13.84 8.74
CA LYS A 70 3.24 -14.62 9.89
C LYS A 70 3.40 -13.79 11.16
N ARG A 71 2.35 -13.70 11.94
CA ARG A 71 2.34 -12.96 13.19
C ARG A 71 1.86 -13.85 14.31
N GLN A 72 2.17 -13.46 15.54
CA GLN A 72 1.77 -14.21 16.72
C GLN A 72 0.93 -13.30 17.62
N ALA A 73 -0.25 -13.79 17.99
CA ALA A 73 -1.11 -13.09 18.94
C ALA A 73 -0.60 -13.27 20.35
N GLN A 74 -1.10 -12.45 21.30
CA GLN A 74 -0.69 -12.52 22.69
C GLN A 74 -1.00 -13.87 23.35
N ASP A 75 -2.04 -14.57 22.86
CA ASP A 75 -2.42 -15.89 23.37
C ASP A 75 -1.61 -17.03 22.75
N GLY A 76 -0.61 -16.72 21.92
CA GLY A 76 0.24 -17.71 21.29
C GLY A 76 -0.26 -18.23 19.94
N ARG A 77 -1.46 -17.83 19.51
CA ARG A 77 -1.96 -18.27 18.20
C ARG A 77 -1.22 -17.57 17.09
N GLU A 78 -0.99 -18.29 16.02
CA GLU A 78 -0.35 -17.75 14.81
C GLU A 78 -1.43 -17.36 13.80
N TYR A 79 -1.18 -16.27 13.08
CA TYR A 79 -2.05 -15.82 12.00
C TYR A 79 -1.21 -15.15 10.93
N TYR A 80 -1.79 -15.00 9.74
CA TYR A 80 -1.14 -14.35 8.61
C TYR A 80 -1.81 -13.01 8.30
N VAL A 81 -0.99 -12.00 8.03
CA VAL A 81 -1.46 -10.72 7.54
C VAL A 81 -1.04 -10.60 6.08
N ASN A 82 -1.98 -10.30 5.22
CA ASN A 82 -1.72 -10.10 3.80
C ASN A 82 -1.58 -8.61 3.52
N ASN A 83 -0.50 -8.26 2.83
CA ASN A 83 -0.24 -6.88 2.43
C ASN A 83 -0.05 -6.82 0.92
N PHE A 84 -0.61 -5.78 0.30
CA PHE A 84 -0.36 -5.51 -1.10
C PHE A 84 0.64 -4.37 -1.18
N TYR A 85 1.81 -4.65 -1.77
CA TYR A 85 2.84 -3.63 -1.97
C TYR A 85 2.86 -3.18 -3.41
N ILE A 86 2.72 -1.88 -3.60
CA ILE A 86 2.64 -1.26 -4.91
C ILE A 86 4.04 -1.09 -5.47
N SER A 87 4.26 -1.53 -6.72
CA SER A 87 5.47 -1.25 -7.45
C SER A 87 5.28 -0.10 -8.45
N LYS A 88 4.04 0.11 -8.90
CA LYS A 88 3.72 1.19 -9.83
C LYS A 88 2.24 1.54 -9.72
N LEU A 89 1.93 2.82 -9.71
CA LEU A 89 0.56 3.33 -9.71
C LEU A 89 0.50 4.48 -10.71
N LYS A 90 -0.40 4.36 -11.66
CA LYS A 90 -0.58 5.37 -12.71
C LYS A 90 -1.95 6.02 -12.63
#